data_b0761fce82fa071c0b319156d7529935
#
_entry.id   b0761fce82fa071c0b319156d7529935
#
_cell.length_a   1.000
_cell.length_b   1.000
_cell.length_c   1.000
_cell.angle_alpha   90.00
_cell.angle_beta   90.00
_cell.angle_gamma   90.00
#
_symmetry.space_group_name_H-M   'P 1'
#
loop_
_entity.id
_entity.type
_entity.pdbx_description
1 polymer ?
#
loop_
_entity_poly.entity_id
_entity_poly.type
_entity_poly.pdbx_seq_one_letter_code
_entity_poly.pdbx_strand_id
1 'polypeptide(L)'
;MEATPRGARIELNNFSWHHPGRPEPVINGLNLTINPGEKVLLLGTSGAGKSTLLHAIAGVLHDDDGLSAGGTITLNGQDPVEARGTAGMMQQDPESSIVMATIGNDTAFGPENLRVPREEIWGRVTEALTAVGLSHLPLDHPSSALSGGQKQRLGLAGILSMHPGAMILDEPTANLDPSGVQEVRDSILTATEATGATLLVVEHRVSIWAPYMDRIIVLGAGGTITHDGAPGTVLAEARRDLIDAGVWVPDYVPRAPQNAIGEAAGGDTATGEVLLRAENLSITRAQPTPKQRRARRRTIKRLGDTPAPVPVDLPVLRGGINLTLRAGEHLSVLGPNGAGKSTLALTLAGLLTAPDGALAATDTLRDHGAGQNGQRAHWDVPTWTPAQMLSRIGYVFQEPEYQFIRGTVREELELGPRRLAALNRVPLDEDELAARTDDLAARLRLNHLLDANPFTLSGGEKRRLSVASALATAPRILILDEPTFGQDARTWAELVDLIRELLADGTAVISITHDEDYTAALGGKSITLEALEASEPQTTNGKENA
;
A
#
# COMPACT_ATOMS: atom_id res chain seq x y z
N MET A 1 13.83 46.95 -8.49
CA MET A 1 13.51 46.05 -7.40
C MET A 1 13.74 44.66 -7.96
N GLU A 2 14.81 43.99 -7.58
CA GLU A 2 15.00 42.56 -7.86
C GLU A 2 13.86 41.81 -7.19
N ALA A 3 13.13 41.01 -7.96
CA ALA A 3 12.08 40.16 -7.41
C ALA A 3 12.74 39.23 -6.42
N THR A 4 12.35 39.29 -5.14
CA THR A 4 12.78 38.34 -4.11
C THR A 4 12.52 36.95 -4.66
N PRO A 5 13.49 36.02 -4.65
CA PRO A 5 13.26 34.66 -5.10
C PRO A 5 12.12 34.08 -4.29
N ARG A 6 11.09 33.56 -4.97
CA ARG A 6 9.89 32.96 -4.31
C ARG A 6 10.22 31.66 -3.59
N GLY A 7 11.35 31.00 -3.95
CA GLY A 7 11.84 29.78 -3.31
C GLY A 7 12.57 30.07 -1.99
N ALA A 8 12.49 29.15 -1.04
CA ALA A 8 13.24 29.21 0.21
C ALA A 8 14.61 28.56 0.07
N ARG A 9 15.64 29.20 0.61
CA ARG A 9 16.97 28.62 0.79
C ARG A 9 16.97 27.74 2.05
N ILE A 10 17.44 26.52 1.93
CA ILE A 10 17.56 25.56 3.03
C ILE A 10 19.04 25.36 3.31
N GLU A 11 19.48 25.55 4.56
CA GLU A 11 20.86 25.38 4.97
C GLU A 11 20.95 24.56 6.24
N LEU A 12 21.78 23.51 6.20
CA LEU A 12 22.16 22.70 7.34
C LEU A 12 23.67 22.83 7.54
N ASN A 13 24.10 23.14 8.77
CA ASN A 13 25.50 23.29 9.13
C ASN A 13 25.82 22.38 10.31
N ASN A 14 26.57 21.32 10.05
CA ASN A 14 26.96 20.30 11.04
C ASN A 14 25.76 19.74 11.83
N PHE A 15 24.61 19.59 11.14
CA PHE A 15 23.35 19.17 11.76
C PHE A 15 23.40 17.71 12.17
N SER A 16 23.02 17.43 13.41
CA SER A 16 22.95 16.07 13.97
C SER A 16 21.63 15.88 14.72
N TRP A 17 21.03 14.69 14.65
CA TRP A 17 19.80 14.36 15.36
C TRP A 17 19.82 12.93 15.91
N HIS A 18 19.35 12.78 17.15
CA HIS A 18 19.32 11.52 17.87
C HIS A 18 17.94 11.24 18.44
N HIS A 19 17.31 10.14 18.00
CA HIS A 19 16.02 9.71 18.55
C HIS A 19 16.19 9.01 19.90
N PRO A 20 15.25 9.20 20.86
CA PRO A 20 15.27 8.50 22.14
C PRO A 20 15.34 6.98 21.95
N GLY A 21 16.12 6.32 22.77
CA GLY A 21 16.22 4.85 22.78
C GLY A 21 17.07 4.23 21.66
N ARG A 22 17.63 5.03 20.74
CA ARG A 22 18.62 4.53 19.78
C ARG A 22 20.05 4.77 20.31
N PRO A 23 21.01 3.84 20.11
CA PRO A 23 22.39 4.02 20.57
C PRO A 23 23.16 5.06 19.76
N GLU A 24 22.84 5.22 18.47
CA GLU A 24 23.55 6.08 17.53
C GLU A 24 22.64 7.18 16.98
N PRO A 25 23.18 8.38 16.67
CA PRO A 25 22.42 9.44 16.00
C PRO A 25 21.98 8.99 14.62
N VAL A 26 20.76 9.38 14.24
CA VAL A 26 20.18 9.06 12.94
C VAL A 26 20.75 9.97 11.84
N ILE A 27 21.16 11.19 12.21
CA ILE A 27 21.87 12.15 11.36
C ILE A 27 23.06 12.64 12.18
N ASN A 28 24.26 12.63 11.59
CA ASN A 28 25.49 13.01 12.27
C ASN A 28 26.33 13.98 11.43
N GLY A 29 26.36 15.24 11.81
CA GLY A 29 27.22 16.26 11.21
C GLY A 29 26.88 16.62 9.75
N LEU A 30 25.61 16.55 9.36
CA LEU A 30 25.18 16.81 8.00
C LEU A 30 25.37 18.28 7.62
N ASN A 31 26.04 18.51 6.47
CA ASN A 31 26.14 19.80 5.83
C ASN A 31 25.43 19.73 4.48
N LEU A 32 24.45 20.60 4.27
CA LEU A 32 23.67 20.63 3.04
C LEU A 32 23.15 22.04 2.76
N THR A 33 23.22 22.47 1.51
CA THR A 33 22.55 23.68 1.03
C THR A 33 21.69 23.36 -0.17
N ILE A 34 20.42 23.75 -0.13
CA ILE A 34 19.50 23.72 -1.28
C ILE A 34 19.14 25.16 -1.61
N ASN A 35 19.31 25.52 -2.88
CA ASN A 35 19.11 26.90 -3.33
C ASN A 35 17.63 27.21 -3.60
N PRO A 36 17.21 28.48 -3.54
CA PRO A 36 15.85 28.89 -3.87
C PRO A 36 15.42 28.40 -5.25
N GLY A 37 14.26 27.73 -5.32
CA GLY A 37 13.69 27.20 -6.56
C GLY A 37 14.34 25.93 -7.09
N GLU A 38 15.35 25.37 -6.41
CA GLU A 38 15.99 24.11 -6.78
C GLU A 38 15.06 22.92 -6.54
N LYS A 39 14.99 21.99 -7.50
CA LYS A 39 14.22 20.75 -7.40
C LYS A 39 15.16 19.59 -7.07
N VAL A 40 15.05 19.05 -5.87
CA VAL A 40 15.98 18.05 -5.32
C VAL A 40 15.25 16.74 -5.05
N LEU A 41 15.80 15.64 -5.55
CA LEU A 41 15.38 14.27 -5.20
C LEU A 41 16.33 13.70 -4.14
N LEU A 42 15.79 13.33 -2.99
CA LEU A 42 16.53 12.74 -1.89
C LEU A 42 16.34 11.23 -1.87
N LEU A 43 17.41 10.49 -2.10
CA LEU A 43 17.47 9.03 -2.12
C LEU A 43 18.25 8.49 -0.92
N GLY A 44 18.15 7.20 -0.66
CA GLY A 44 18.93 6.52 0.37
C GLY A 44 18.20 5.29 0.94
N THR A 45 18.92 4.48 1.69
CA THR A 45 18.39 3.27 2.34
C THR A 45 17.24 3.58 3.28
N SER A 46 16.39 2.60 3.54
CA SER A 46 15.45 2.68 4.64
C SER A 46 16.21 2.88 5.95
N GLY A 47 15.77 3.82 6.79
CA GLY A 47 16.46 4.16 8.03
C GLY A 47 17.68 5.09 7.90
N ALA A 48 18.02 5.61 6.71
CA ALA A 48 19.10 6.58 6.50
C ALA A 48 18.82 7.98 7.10
N GLY A 49 17.64 8.20 7.66
CA GLY A 49 17.27 9.48 8.27
C GLY A 49 16.55 10.45 7.33
N LYS A 50 16.06 10.00 6.16
CA LYS A 50 15.36 10.85 5.18
C LYS A 50 14.16 11.58 5.80
N SER A 51 13.20 10.85 6.36
CA SER A 51 12.00 11.45 6.98
C SER A 51 12.36 12.32 8.19
N THR A 52 13.37 11.94 8.98
CA THR A 52 13.90 12.79 10.06
C THR A 52 14.43 14.12 9.52
N LEU A 53 15.18 14.08 8.41
CA LEU A 53 15.67 15.28 7.74
C LEU A 53 14.51 16.16 7.24
N LEU A 54 13.50 15.56 6.61
CA LEU A 54 12.31 16.30 6.14
C LEU A 54 11.57 16.97 7.32
N HIS A 55 11.37 16.24 8.43
CA HIS A 55 10.75 16.77 9.64
C HIS A 55 11.57 17.92 10.25
N ALA A 56 12.89 17.82 10.24
CA ALA A 56 13.78 18.88 10.72
C ALA A 56 13.62 20.15 9.85
N ILE A 57 13.63 20.01 8.52
CA ILE A 57 13.45 21.13 7.59
C ILE A 57 12.06 21.76 7.74
N ALA A 58 11.03 20.93 7.96
CA ALA A 58 9.66 21.39 8.17
C ALA A 58 9.43 22.07 9.54
N GLY A 59 10.39 21.98 10.48
CA GLY A 59 10.27 22.54 11.82
C GLY A 59 9.27 21.79 12.71
N VAL A 60 9.06 20.50 12.46
CA VAL A 60 8.13 19.65 13.23
C VAL A 60 8.85 18.67 14.17
N LEU A 61 10.19 18.66 14.18
CA LEU A 61 10.96 17.98 15.23
C LEU A 61 11.02 18.85 16.48
N HIS A 62 10.65 18.27 17.62
CA HIS A 62 10.71 18.95 18.91
C HIS A 62 11.80 18.33 19.80
N ASP A 63 12.45 19.15 20.63
CA ASP A 63 13.47 18.73 21.59
C ASP A 63 12.95 17.71 22.61
N ASP A 64 11.62 17.68 22.85
CA ASP A 64 10.97 16.70 23.74
C ASP A 64 10.95 15.27 23.14
N ASP A 65 11.06 15.14 21.80
CA ASP A 65 11.06 13.86 21.09
C ASP A 65 12.47 13.26 20.93
N GLY A 66 13.51 13.95 21.39
CA GLY A 66 14.90 13.51 21.22
C GLY A 66 15.89 14.37 21.97
N LEU A 67 17.06 13.79 22.19
CA LEU A 67 18.19 14.55 22.64
C LEU A 67 18.72 15.38 21.47
N SER A 68 18.74 16.68 21.69
CA SER A 68 19.22 17.63 20.72
C SER A 68 20.56 17.24 20.13
N ALA A 69 20.54 17.27 18.93
CA ALA A 69 21.55 17.35 17.95
C ALA A 69 22.53 18.50 18.17
N GLY A 70 23.62 18.43 17.46
CA GLY A 70 24.51 19.57 17.24
C GLY A 70 24.16 20.28 15.94
N GLY A 71 24.70 21.44 15.73
CA GLY A 71 24.61 22.20 14.49
C GLY A 71 23.36 23.06 14.37
N THR A 72 23.11 23.55 13.16
CA THR A 72 22.00 24.46 12.85
C THR A 72 21.29 24.07 11.57
N ILE A 73 19.99 24.36 11.52
CA ILE A 73 19.18 24.30 10.30
C ILE A 73 18.46 25.63 10.13
N THR A 74 18.41 26.15 8.90
CA THR A 74 17.72 27.40 8.62
C THR A 74 16.96 27.37 7.32
N LEU A 75 15.83 28.09 7.30
CA LEU A 75 15.04 28.43 6.11
C LEU A 75 15.15 29.94 5.88
N ASN A 76 15.77 30.37 4.80
CA ASN A 76 16.07 31.78 4.53
C ASN A 76 16.82 32.47 5.71
N GLY A 77 17.68 31.72 6.42
CA GLY A 77 18.44 32.21 7.58
C GLY A 77 17.67 32.26 8.90
N GLN A 78 16.41 31.78 8.95
CA GLN A 78 15.60 31.67 10.16
C GLN A 78 15.48 30.21 10.61
N ASP A 79 15.30 29.98 11.89
CA ASP A 79 14.99 28.66 12.44
C ASP A 79 13.66 28.16 11.87
N PRO A 80 13.57 26.89 11.39
CA PRO A 80 12.34 26.34 10.83
C PRO A 80 11.12 26.42 11.76
N VAL A 81 11.29 26.29 13.06
CA VAL A 81 10.21 26.39 14.06
C VAL A 81 9.67 27.81 14.14
N GLU A 82 10.52 28.83 13.96
CA GLU A 82 10.13 30.23 13.94
C GLU A 82 9.59 30.67 12.56
N ALA A 83 10.07 30.06 11.49
CA ALA A 83 9.72 30.35 10.10
C ALA A 83 8.45 29.63 9.62
N ARG A 84 7.44 29.51 10.48
CA ARG A 84 6.18 28.79 10.19
C ARG A 84 5.53 29.25 8.89
N GLY A 85 5.14 28.29 8.05
CA GLY A 85 4.53 28.54 6.74
C GLY A 85 5.53 28.75 5.61
N THR A 86 6.84 28.91 5.91
CA THR A 86 7.89 28.96 4.87
C THR A 86 8.09 27.62 4.20
N ALA A 87 7.94 26.51 4.93
CA ALA A 87 7.93 25.16 4.40
C ALA A 87 6.55 24.53 4.58
N GLY A 88 6.07 23.84 3.55
CA GLY A 88 4.90 22.95 3.59
C GLY A 88 5.35 21.52 3.43
N MET A 89 4.92 20.64 4.32
CA MET A 89 5.29 19.22 4.31
C MET A 89 4.10 18.31 4.02
N MET A 90 4.31 17.36 3.12
CA MET A 90 3.38 16.26 2.83
C MET A 90 3.98 14.96 3.34
N GLN A 91 3.21 14.26 4.14
CA GLN A 91 3.60 12.97 4.72
C GLN A 91 3.21 11.81 3.80
N GLN A 92 3.82 10.66 3.99
CA GLN A 92 3.61 9.44 3.20
C GLN A 92 2.15 8.96 3.23
N ASP A 93 1.48 9.04 4.39
CA ASP A 93 0.07 8.65 4.52
C ASP A 93 -0.87 9.83 4.26
N PRO A 94 -1.65 9.79 3.15
CA PRO A 94 -2.59 10.87 2.83
C PRO A 94 -3.70 11.02 3.86
N GLU A 95 -4.09 9.95 4.57
CA GLU A 95 -5.16 10.02 5.57
C GLU A 95 -4.73 10.80 6.81
N SER A 96 -3.48 10.72 7.18
CA SER A 96 -2.91 11.49 8.30
C SER A 96 -2.84 13.00 8.03
N SER A 97 -2.86 13.39 6.76
CA SER A 97 -2.81 14.80 6.33
C SER A 97 -4.18 15.48 6.30
N ILE A 98 -5.29 14.71 6.33
CA ILE A 98 -6.65 15.24 6.27
C ILE A 98 -7.16 15.50 7.68
N VAL A 99 -7.42 16.76 7.99
CA VAL A 99 -7.83 17.23 9.33
C VAL A 99 -9.32 17.56 9.38
N MET A 100 -9.90 18.05 8.26
CA MET A 100 -11.25 18.57 8.23
C MET A 100 -12.22 17.69 7.43
N ALA A 101 -13.51 17.78 7.75
CA ALA A 101 -14.55 16.94 7.16
C ALA A 101 -14.86 17.25 5.68
N THR A 102 -14.51 18.43 5.19
CA THR A 102 -14.78 18.88 3.81
C THR A 102 -13.52 19.42 3.15
N ILE A 103 -13.43 19.26 1.82
CA ILE A 103 -12.23 19.66 1.07
C ILE A 103 -11.91 21.14 1.15
N GLY A 104 -12.95 22.01 1.17
CA GLY A 104 -12.76 23.45 1.30
C GLY A 104 -12.17 23.84 2.67
N ASN A 105 -12.71 23.27 3.75
CA ASN A 105 -12.23 23.56 5.10
C ASN A 105 -10.85 22.96 5.34
N ASP A 106 -10.57 21.79 4.77
CA ASP A 106 -9.28 21.15 4.90
C ASP A 106 -8.17 21.97 4.20
N THR A 107 -8.44 22.45 2.99
CA THR A 107 -7.52 23.34 2.26
C THR A 107 -7.37 24.70 2.97
N ALA A 108 -8.41 25.23 3.64
CA ALA A 108 -8.36 26.49 4.37
C ALA A 108 -7.59 26.40 5.70
N PHE A 109 -7.42 25.20 6.25
CA PHE A 109 -6.84 24.98 7.58
C PHE A 109 -5.44 25.60 7.75
N GLY A 110 -4.56 25.41 6.74
CA GLY A 110 -3.21 26.00 6.75
C GLY A 110 -3.22 27.53 6.79
N PRO A 111 -3.86 28.21 5.82
CA PRO A 111 -3.99 29.66 5.81
C PRO A 111 -4.63 30.24 7.08
N GLU A 112 -5.64 29.58 7.67
CA GLU A 112 -6.26 30.02 8.93
C GLU A 112 -5.25 30.02 10.08
N ASN A 113 -4.45 28.95 10.21
CA ASN A 113 -3.40 28.85 11.22
C ASN A 113 -2.26 29.86 11.02
N LEU A 114 -1.99 30.25 9.77
CA LEU A 114 -1.04 31.30 9.43
C LEU A 114 -1.62 32.70 9.57
N ARG A 115 -2.88 32.84 10.00
CA ARG A 115 -3.59 34.12 10.18
C ARG A 115 -3.69 34.94 8.91
N VAL A 116 -3.85 34.26 7.76
CA VAL A 116 -4.14 34.92 6.50
C VAL A 116 -5.47 35.67 6.61
N PRO A 117 -5.62 36.91 6.09
CA PRO A 117 -6.88 37.64 6.09
C PRO A 117 -8.02 36.80 5.49
N ARG A 118 -9.18 36.80 6.15
CA ARG A 118 -10.32 35.96 5.78
C ARG A 118 -10.77 36.15 4.32
N GLU A 119 -10.67 37.36 3.81
CA GLU A 119 -11.00 37.71 2.43
C GLU A 119 -10.08 37.05 1.40
N GLU A 120 -8.86 36.70 1.78
CA GLU A 120 -7.88 36.06 0.89
C GLU A 120 -7.98 34.52 0.93
N ILE A 121 -8.40 33.93 2.06
CA ILE A 121 -8.37 32.48 2.29
C ILE A 121 -9.10 31.72 1.19
N TRP A 122 -10.34 32.11 0.88
CA TRP A 122 -11.15 31.39 -0.10
C TRP A 122 -10.62 31.54 -1.54
N GLY A 123 -9.95 32.67 -1.85
CA GLY A 123 -9.21 32.85 -3.10
C GLY A 123 -8.08 31.82 -3.21
N ARG A 124 -7.25 31.69 -2.17
CA ARG A 124 -6.15 30.73 -2.08
C ARG A 124 -6.63 29.29 -2.14
N VAL A 125 -7.75 28.96 -1.45
CA VAL A 125 -8.39 27.65 -1.50
C VAL A 125 -8.80 27.28 -2.92
N THR A 126 -9.47 28.18 -3.62
CA THR A 126 -9.92 27.94 -5.00
C THR A 126 -8.74 27.77 -5.96
N GLU A 127 -7.70 28.60 -5.83
CA GLU A 127 -6.47 28.52 -6.60
C GLU A 127 -5.78 27.16 -6.36
N ALA A 128 -5.58 26.76 -5.10
CA ALA A 128 -4.93 25.53 -4.73
C ALA A 128 -5.69 24.28 -5.21
N LEU A 129 -7.02 24.23 -5.02
CA LEU A 129 -7.85 23.12 -5.52
C LEU A 129 -7.84 23.04 -7.05
N THR A 130 -7.74 24.19 -7.74
CA THR A 130 -7.62 24.23 -9.20
C THR A 130 -6.26 23.69 -9.66
N ALA A 131 -5.19 24.10 -8.99
CA ALA A 131 -3.83 23.66 -9.32
C ALA A 131 -3.66 22.13 -9.20
N VAL A 132 -4.39 21.49 -8.30
CA VAL A 132 -4.35 20.02 -8.11
C VAL A 132 -5.47 19.28 -8.84
N GLY A 133 -6.27 19.94 -9.69
CA GLY A 133 -7.32 19.32 -10.50
C GLY A 133 -8.56 18.87 -9.70
N LEU A 134 -8.82 19.45 -8.53
CA LEU A 134 -9.99 19.14 -7.68
C LEU A 134 -11.11 20.20 -7.76
N SER A 135 -10.98 21.21 -8.64
CA SER A 135 -11.96 22.29 -8.79
C SER A 135 -13.35 21.85 -9.26
N HIS A 136 -13.47 20.63 -9.81
CA HIS A 136 -14.75 20.05 -10.21
C HIS A 136 -15.60 19.57 -9.02
N LEU A 137 -15.02 19.46 -7.83
CA LEU A 137 -15.72 19.07 -6.61
C LEU A 137 -16.21 20.32 -5.86
N PRO A 138 -17.42 20.30 -5.27
CA PRO A 138 -17.91 21.41 -4.45
C PRO A 138 -17.10 21.49 -3.14
N LEU A 139 -16.92 22.70 -2.59
CA LEU A 139 -16.11 22.93 -1.38
C LEU A 139 -16.61 22.18 -0.13
N ASP A 140 -17.89 21.86 -0.08
CA ASP A 140 -18.52 21.06 0.98
C ASP A 140 -18.47 19.55 0.72
N HIS A 141 -17.76 19.10 -0.34
CA HIS A 141 -17.58 17.69 -0.62
C HIS A 141 -16.86 17.01 0.56
N PRO A 142 -17.39 15.85 1.06
CA PRO A 142 -16.79 15.16 2.19
C PRO A 142 -15.38 14.65 1.84
N SER A 143 -14.36 14.99 2.62
CA SER A 143 -12.98 14.52 2.45
C SER A 143 -12.86 12.98 2.55
N SER A 144 -13.72 12.35 3.35
CA SER A 144 -13.80 10.89 3.49
C SER A 144 -14.30 10.16 2.24
N ALA A 145 -14.98 10.86 1.32
CA ALA A 145 -15.50 10.27 0.08
C ALA A 145 -14.49 10.29 -1.08
N LEU A 146 -13.32 10.90 -0.88
CA LEU A 146 -12.25 10.99 -1.87
C LEU A 146 -11.54 9.65 -2.06
N SER A 147 -11.10 9.38 -3.30
CA SER A 147 -10.16 8.29 -3.60
C SER A 147 -8.77 8.60 -3.03
N GLY A 148 -7.89 7.59 -2.91
CA GLY A 148 -6.53 7.78 -2.43
C GLY A 148 -5.75 8.87 -3.19
N GLY A 149 -5.80 8.87 -4.52
CA GLY A 149 -5.17 9.92 -5.33
C GLY A 149 -5.81 11.30 -5.15
N GLN A 150 -7.12 11.38 -4.93
CA GLN A 150 -7.78 12.65 -4.60
C GLN A 150 -7.40 13.14 -3.21
N LYS A 151 -7.24 12.26 -2.22
CA LYS A 151 -6.75 12.59 -0.88
C LYS A 151 -5.33 13.15 -0.92
N GLN A 152 -4.45 12.52 -1.72
CA GLN A 152 -3.08 12.99 -1.94
C GLN A 152 -3.07 14.40 -2.54
N ARG A 153 -3.90 14.64 -3.56
CA ARG A 153 -4.05 15.98 -4.17
C ARG A 153 -4.68 16.99 -3.22
N LEU A 154 -5.59 16.57 -2.34
CA LEU A 154 -6.13 17.45 -1.30
C LEU A 154 -5.03 17.87 -0.30
N GLY A 155 -4.19 16.95 0.17
CA GLY A 155 -3.03 17.29 1.01
C GLY A 155 -2.08 18.28 0.33
N LEU A 156 -1.81 18.09 -0.97
CA LEU A 156 -1.03 19.05 -1.77
C LEU A 156 -1.72 20.42 -1.87
N ALA A 157 -3.06 20.46 -2.04
CA ALA A 157 -3.80 21.72 -2.06
C ALA A 157 -3.70 22.47 -0.72
N GLY A 158 -3.75 21.74 0.40
CA GLY A 158 -3.53 22.30 1.74
C GLY A 158 -2.16 22.97 1.87
N ILE A 159 -1.11 22.36 1.31
CA ILE A 159 0.23 22.95 1.28
C ILE A 159 0.27 24.19 0.38
N LEU A 160 -0.23 24.09 -0.84
CA LEU A 160 -0.20 25.19 -1.80
C LEU A 160 -0.97 26.42 -1.33
N SER A 161 -2.07 26.24 -0.62
CA SER A 161 -2.88 27.33 -0.08
C SER A 161 -2.13 28.23 0.92
N MET A 162 -1.08 27.69 1.54
CA MET A 162 -0.18 28.46 2.43
C MET A 162 0.83 29.34 1.67
N HIS A 163 1.01 29.14 0.36
CA HIS A 163 2.04 29.78 -0.47
C HIS A 163 3.46 29.58 0.09
N PRO A 164 3.90 28.33 0.34
CA PRO A 164 5.19 28.08 0.96
C PRO A 164 6.35 28.42 0.03
N GLY A 165 7.48 28.82 0.62
CA GLY A 165 8.75 28.99 -0.11
C GLY A 165 9.45 27.66 -0.41
N ALA A 166 9.14 26.59 0.37
CA ALA A 166 9.65 25.24 0.14
C ALA A 166 8.52 24.20 0.26
N MET A 167 8.48 23.26 -0.66
CA MET A 167 7.62 22.06 -0.62
C MET A 167 8.48 20.84 -0.31
N ILE A 168 8.13 20.14 0.76
CA ILE A 168 8.83 18.98 1.29
C ILE A 168 7.89 17.80 1.20
N LEU A 169 8.18 16.82 0.34
CA LEU A 169 7.27 15.75 0.01
C LEU A 169 7.91 14.40 0.34
N ASP A 170 7.31 13.65 1.26
CA ASP A 170 7.73 12.31 1.64
C ASP A 170 6.87 11.28 0.91
N GLU A 171 7.43 10.65 -0.11
CA GLU A 171 6.80 9.65 -0.97
C GLU A 171 5.42 10.09 -1.53
N PRO A 172 5.33 11.25 -2.21
CA PRO A 172 4.05 11.82 -2.63
C PRO A 172 3.30 10.98 -3.65
N THR A 173 3.94 10.02 -4.30
CA THR A 173 3.32 9.11 -5.26
C THR A 173 3.15 7.68 -4.73
N ALA A 174 3.48 7.44 -3.47
CA ALA A 174 3.16 6.19 -2.82
C ALA A 174 1.64 5.96 -2.79
N ASN A 175 1.23 4.69 -2.82
CA ASN A 175 -0.18 4.32 -2.68
C ASN A 175 -1.09 4.70 -3.88
N LEU A 176 -0.52 5.04 -5.04
CA LEU A 176 -1.27 5.40 -6.24
C LEU A 176 -1.11 4.38 -7.36
N ASP A 177 -2.15 4.25 -8.18
CA ASP A 177 -2.06 3.54 -9.44
C ASP A 177 -1.22 4.33 -10.47
N PRO A 178 -0.77 3.71 -11.56
CA PRO A 178 0.11 4.38 -12.53
C PRO A 178 -0.43 5.69 -13.09
N SER A 179 -1.76 5.81 -13.26
CA SER A 179 -2.39 7.05 -13.74
C SER A 179 -2.39 8.13 -12.64
N GLY A 180 -2.70 7.75 -11.40
CA GLY A 180 -2.66 8.65 -10.24
C GLY A 180 -1.25 9.16 -9.94
N VAL A 181 -0.22 8.33 -10.12
CA VAL A 181 1.19 8.74 -10.01
C VAL A 181 1.52 9.88 -10.96
N GLN A 182 1.12 9.75 -12.24
CA GLN A 182 1.37 10.80 -13.24
C GLN A 182 0.61 12.09 -12.90
N GLU A 183 -0.68 11.98 -12.56
CA GLU A 183 -1.50 13.14 -12.21
C GLU A 183 -0.94 13.92 -11.00
N VAL A 184 -0.52 13.22 -9.94
CA VAL A 184 0.03 13.87 -8.73
C VAL A 184 1.38 14.49 -9.02
N ARG A 185 2.30 13.78 -9.70
CA ARG A 185 3.59 14.31 -10.12
C ARG A 185 3.42 15.58 -10.95
N ASP A 186 2.58 15.56 -11.98
CA ASP A 186 2.39 16.68 -12.90
C ASP A 186 1.76 17.88 -12.17
N SER A 187 0.85 17.63 -11.21
CA SER A 187 0.31 18.69 -10.35
C SER A 187 1.38 19.34 -9.48
N ILE A 188 2.27 18.54 -8.87
CA ILE A 188 3.39 19.05 -8.06
C ILE A 188 4.35 19.89 -8.90
N LEU A 189 4.73 19.39 -10.08
CA LEU A 189 5.65 20.10 -10.98
C LEU A 189 5.04 21.43 -11.46
N THR A 190 3.77 21.40 -11.91
CA THR A 190 3.05 22.60 -12.34
C THR A 190 2.96 23.63 -11.22
N ALA A 191 2.63 23.21 -10.01
CA ALA A 191 2.56 24.08 -8.83
C ALA A 191 3.94 24.66 -8.47
N THR A 192 5.00 23.85 -8.52
CA THR A 192 6.37 24.29 -8.25
C THR A 192 6.82 25.34 -9.26
N GLU A 193 6.55 25.14 -10.55
CA GLU A 193 6.88 26.09 -11.61
C GLU A 193 6.09 27.42 -11.46
N ALA A 194 4.81 27.34 -11.15
CA ALA A 194 3.96 28.52 -10.97
C ALA A 194 4.37 29.36 -9.76
N THR A 195 4.78 28.72 -8.67
CA THR A 195 5.15 29.39 -7.40
C THR A 195 6.62 29.77 -7.34
N GLY A 196 7.49 29.06 -8.05
CA GLY A 196 8.94 29.15 -7.92
C GLY A 196 9.46 28.63 -6.58
N ALA A 197 8.68 27.79 -5.87
CA ALA A 197 9.05 27.20 -4.60
C ALA A 197 10.22 26.21 -4.76
N THR A 198 11.04 26.09 -3.74
CA THR A 198 12.06 25.03 -3.64
C THR A 198 11.34 23.69 -3.42
N LEU A 199 11.74 22.66 -4.16
CA LEU A 199 11.11 21.34 -4.07
C LEU A 199 12.11 20.30 -3.55
N LEU A 200 11.75 19.61 -2.45
CA LEU A 200 12.49 18.48 -1.92
C LEU A 200 11.56 17.26 -1.89
N VAL A 201 11.88 16.23 -2.67
CA VAL A 201 11.09 15.00 -2.77
C VAL A 201 11.92 13.82 -2.27
N VAL A 202 11.34 13.00 -1.41
CA VAL A 202 11.83 11.66 -1.10
C VAL A 202 10.99 10.67 -1.88
N GLU A 203 11.63 9.77 -2.62
CA GLU A 203 10.94 8.73 -3.38
C GLU A 203 11.82 7.49 -3.57
N HIS A 204 11.16 6.34 -3.71
CA HIS A 204 11.83 5.08 -4.02
C HIS A 204 11.89 4.79 -5.52
N ARG A 205 10.91 5.27 -6.31
CA ARG A 205 10.84 5.08 -7.77
C ARG A 205 11.50 6.24 -8.49
N VAL A 206 12.81 6.14 -8.65
CA VAL A 206 13.66 7.21 -9.23
C VAL A 206 13.23 7.62 -10.65
N SER A 207 12.81 6.67 -11.49
CA SER A 207 12.41 6.90 -12.89
C SER A 207 11.24 7.88 -13.04
N ILE A 208 10.39 8.01 -12.01
CA ILE A 208 9.22 8.90 -12.02
C ILE A 208 9.66 10.35 -11.89
N TRP A 209 10.70 10.63 -11.10
CA TRP A 209 11.07 11.97 -10.67
C TRP A 209 12.36 12.50 -11.30
N ALA A 210 13.37 11.65 -11.49
CA ALA A 210 14.70 12.05 -11.94
C ALA A 210 14.72 12.93 -13.21
N PRO A 211 13.83 12.71 -14.23
CA PRO A 211 13.83 13.57 -15.42
C PRO A 211 13.43 15.02 -15.17
N TYR A 212 12.82 15.31 -14.02
CA TYR A 212 12.27 16.64 -13.69
C TYR A 212 13.05 17.34 -12.57
N MET A 213 14.09 16.71 -12.02
CA MET A 213 14.89 17.22 -10.92
C MET A 213 16.18 17.88 -11.40
N ASP A 214 16.59 18.92 -10.70
CA ASP A 214 17.87 19.60 -10.96
C ASP A 214 19.04 18.86 -10.32
N ARG A 215 18.79 18.15 -9.19
CA ARG A 215 19.82 17.53 -8.36
C ARG A 215 19.29 16.27 -7.66
N ILE A 216 20.15 15.29 -7.53
CA ILE A 216 19.92 14.09 -6.69
C ILE A 216 20.94 14.09 -5.55
N ILE A 217 20.45 13.85 -4.34
CA ILE A 217 21.27 13.66 -3.13
C ILE A 217 21.01 12.26 -2.62
N VAL A 218 22.06 11.50 -2.33
CA VAL A 218 21.96 10.15 -1.76
C VAL A 218 22.47 10.16 -0.33
N LEU A 219 21.57 9.83 0.61
CA LEU A 219 21.90 9.65 2.01
C LEU A 219 22.31 8.20 2.29
N GLY A 220 23.49 8.04 2.87
CA GLY A 220 23.99 6.80 3.45
C GLY A 220 23.60 6.64 4.92
N ALA A 221 24.18 5.63 5.56
CA ALA A 221 23.99 5.38 6.99
C ALA A 221 24.44 6.59 7.83
N GLY A 222 23.71 6.88 8.92
CA GLY A 222 23.98 8.02 9.80
C GLY A 222 23.72 9.39 9.15
N GLY A 223 22.90 9.44 8.09
CA GLY A 223 22.53 10.69 7.42
C GLY A 223 23.68 11.37 6.66
N THR A 224 24.72 10.63 6.28
CA THR A 224 25.85 11.16 5.51
C THR A 224 25.52 11.26 4.03
N ILE A 225 25.92 12.34 3.35
CA ILE A 225 25.76 12.46 1.89
C ILE A 225 26.87 11.60 1.23
N THR A 226 26.46 10.58 0.46
CA THR A 226 27.38 9.72 -0.30
C THR A 226 27.56 10.20 -1.72
N HIS A 227 26.48 10.68 -2.35
CA HIS A 227 26.52 11.25 -3.70
C HIS A 227 25.64 12.50 -3.75
N ASP A 228 26.07 13.46 -4.56
CA ASP A 228 25.40 14.74 -4.70
C ASP A 228 25.72 15.37 -6.07
N GLY A 229 24.72 15.64 -6.89
CA GLY A 229 24.95 16.21 -8.21
C GLY A 229 23.78 16.07 -9.18
N ALA A 230 24.05 16.33 -10.46
CA ALA A 230 23.07 16.22 -11.52
C ALA A 230 22.54 14.77 -11.64
N PRO A 231 21.24 14.58 -11.94
CA PRO A 231 20.60 13.25 -11.94
C PRO A 231 21.34 12.20 -12.78
N GLY A 232 21.73 12.53 -13.99
CA GLY A 232 22.44 11.60 -14.88
C GLY A 232 23.79 11.15 -14.32
N THR A 233 24.53 12.03 -13.68
CA THR A 233 25.85 11.73 -13.07
C THR A 233 25.66 10.82 -11.84
N VAL A 234 24.78 11.22 -10.91
CA VAL A 234 24.57 10.46 -9.67
C VAL A 234 24.01 9.07 -9.97
N LEU A 235 23.06 8.95 -10.89
CA LEU A 235 22.50 7.65 -11.26
C LEU A 235 23.51 6.73 -11.96
N ALA A 236 24.49 7.27 -12.67
CA ALA A 236 25.56 6.48 -13.26
C ALA A 236 26.58 6.02 -12.20
N GLU A 237 27.01 6.91 -11.33
CA GLU A 237 28.05 6.66 -10.32
C GLU A 237 27.53 5.81 -9.16
N ALA A 238 26.35 6.14 -8.62
CA ALA A 238 25.75 5.50 -7.45
C ALA A 238 24.87 4.28 -7.79
N ARG A 239 24.75 3.88 -9.08
CA ARG A 239 23.79 2.85 -9.53
C ARG A 239 23.82 1.57 -8.69
N ARG A 240 25.03 1.05 -8.43
CA ARG A 240 25.20 -0.18 -7.66
C ARG A 240 24.78 0.03 -6.20
N ASP A 241 25.23 1.11 -5.58
CA ASP A 241 24.92 1.43 -4.19
C ASP A 241 23.42 1.67 -3.98
N LEU A 242 22.75 2.29 -4.95
CA LEU A 242 21.31 2.50 -4.95
C LEU A 242 20.53 1.18 -5.07
N ILE A 243 20.96 0.27 -5.95
CA ILE A 243 20.38 -1.07 -6.06
C ILE A 243 20.54 -1.84 -4.76
N ASP A 244 21.74 -1.84 -4.18
CA ASP A 244 22.04 -2.53 -2.91
C ASP A 244 21.26 -1.90 -1.74
N ALA A 245 20.95 -0.62 -1.84
CA ALA A 245 20.10 0.13 -0.92
C ALA A 245 18.59 -0.14 -1.09
N GLY A 246 18.18 -0.90 -2.11
CA GLY A 246 16.78 -1.20 -2.41
C GLY A 246 16.05 -0.09 -3.18
N VAL A 247 16.76 0.87 -3.75
CA VAL A 247 16.16 1.95 -4.55
C VAL A 247 15.85 1.43 -5.97
N TRP A 248 14.65 1.75 -6.47
CA TRP A 248 14.24 1.46 -7.84
C TRP A 248 14.94 2.42 -8.82
N VAL A 249 16.06 1.99 -9.39
CA VAL A 249 16.77 2.77 -10.42
C VAL A 249 16.18 2.48 -11.81
N PRO A 250 16.28 3.45 -12.76
CA PRO A 250 15.80 3.23 -14.12
C PRO A 250 16.41 1.98 -14.77
N ASP A 251 15.60 1.27 -15.56
CA ASP A 251 16.00 0.05 -16.29
C ASP A 251 16.53 -1.09 -15.40
N TYR A 252 16.10 -1.14 -14.16
CA TYR A 252 16.41 -2.23 -13.24
C TYR A 252 15.14 -2.84 -12.67
N VAL A 253 14.96 -4.13 -12.96
CA VAL A 253 13.99 -4.98 -12.27
C VAL A 253 14.78 -5.95 -11.39
N PRO A 254 14.53 -6.01 -10.08
CA PRO A 254 15.21 -6.94 -9.21
C PRO A 254 15.05 -8.37 -9.74
N ARG A 255 16.16 -9.02 -10.09
CA ARG A 255 16.13 -10.46 -10.35
C ARG A 255 16.23 -11.13 -9.01
N ALA A 256 15.24 -11.92 -8.69
CA ALA A 256 15.32 -12.84 -7.58
C ALA A 256 16.58 -13.72 -7.78
N PRO A 257 17.36 -14.02 -6.72
CA PRO A 257 18.48 -14.94 -6.83
C PRO A 257 18.01 -16.23 -7.51
N GLN A 258 18.68 -16.63 -8.57
CA GLN A 258 18.37 -17.87 -9.29
C GLN A 258 18.82 -19.07 -8.44
N ASN A 259 18.19 -19.30 -7.31
CA ASN A 259 18.29 -20.57 -6.62
C ASN A 259 17.32 -21.53 -7.27
N ALA A 260 17.86 -22.22 -8.26
CA ALA A 260 17.51 -23.58 -8.70
C ALA A 260 16.02 -23.99 -8.59
N ILE A 261 15.14 -23.29 -9.28
CA ILE A 261 13.94 -23.92 -9.81
C ILE A 261 14.07 -23.83 -11.32
N GLY A 262 14.17 -25.01 -11.97
CA GLY A 262 14.31 -25.11 -13.40
C GLY A 262 13.31 -24.21 -14.10
N GLU A 263 13.71 -23.69 -15.25
CA GLU A 263 12.93 -22.85 -16.14
C GLU A 263 11.44 -23.21 -16.05
N ALA A 264 10.69 -22.51 -15.19
CA ALA A 264 9.25 -22.59 -15.21
C ALA A 264 8.85 -21.84 -16.48
N ALA A 265 8.76 -22.62 -17.54
CA ALA A 265 8.33 -22.21 -18.85
C ALA A 265 7.08 -21.35 -18.74
N GLY A 266 7.12 -20.18 -19.33
CA GLY A 266 5.93 -19.49 -19.80
C GLY A 266 5.22 -20.40 -20.81
N GLY A 267 4.35 -21.25 -20.31
CA GLY A 267 3.57 -22.19 -21.09
C GLY A 267 2.35 -22.64 -20.31
N ASP A 268 1.25 -22.75 -21.00
CA ASP A 268 -0.12 -23.12 -20.58
C ASP A 268 -0.23 -24.54 -19.95
N THR A 269 0.70 -24.94 -19.11
CA THR A 269 0.80 -26.27 -18.51
C THR A 269 0.86 -26.25 -16.98
N ALA A 270 -0.09 -25.58 -16.33
CA ALA A 270 -0.34 -25.88 -14.93
C ALA A 270 -0.86 -27.32 -14.83
N THR A 271 0.04 -28.25 -14.49
CA THR A 271 -0.27 -29.69 -14.32
C THR A 271 -0.96 -29.98 -13.00
N GLY A 272 -1.09 -28.94 -12.13
CA GLY A 272 -1.70 -29.07 -10.80
C GLY A 272 -3.19 -29.38 -10.83
N GLU A 273 -3.67 -30.05 -9.78
CA GLU A 273 -5.08 -30.32 -9.59
C GLU A 273 -5.89 -29.02 -9.47
N VAL A 274 -7.10 -29.00 -9.99
CA VAL A 274 -8.02 -27.88 -9.83
C VAL A 274 -8.42 -27.75 -8.37
N LEU A 275 -8.28 -26.56 -7.79
CA LEU A 275 -8.68 -26.25 -6.41
C LEU A 275 -10.02 -25.51 -6.37
N LEU A 276 -10.20 -24.53 -7.26
CA LEU A 276 -11.34 -23.61 -7.24
C LEU A 276 -11.84 -23.36 -8.67
N ARG A 277 -13.17 -23.29 -8.84
CA ARG A 277 -13.83 -22.87 -10.08
C ARG A 277 -14.85 -21.78 -9.81
N ALA A 278 -14.82 -20.74 -10.61
CA ALA A 278 -15.89 -19.76 -10.70
C ALA A 278 -16.55 -19.88 -12.07
N GLU A 279 -17.86 -20.01 -12.09
CA GLU A 279 -18.67 -20.15 -13.29
C GLU A 279 -19.75 -19.07 -13.30
N ASN A 280 -19.72 -18.21 -14.31
CA ASN A 280 -20.61 -17.07 -14.47
C ASN A 280 -20.77 -16.24 -13.18
N LEU A 281 -19.67 -16.09 -12.43
CA LEU A 281 -19.67 -15.49 -11.10
C LEU A 281 -19.97 -14.00 -11.17
N SER A 282 -20.94 -13.55 -10.38
CA SER A 282 -21.23 -12.15 -10.15
C SER A 282 -20.70 -11.71 -8.79
N ILE A 283 -20.20 -10.47 -8.70
CA ILE A 283 -19.63 -9.91 -7.47
C ILE A 283 -20.39 -8.67 -7.00
N THR A 284 -20.38 -8.43 -5.68
CA THR A 284 -21.05 -7.29 -5.04
C THR A 284 -20.33 -6.89 -3.75
N ARG A 285 -20.46 -5.61 -3.36
CA ARG A 285 -20.08 -5.15 -2.02
C ARG A 285 -21.24 -5.25 -1.02
N ALA A 286 -22.47 -5.41 -1.50
CA ALA A 286 -23.65 -5.54 -0.66
C ALA A 286 -23.64 -6.84 0.14
N GLN A 287 -24.05 -6.77 1.40
CA GLN A 287 -24.13 -7.93 2.27
C GLN A 287 -25.58 -8.47 2.28
N PRO A 288 -25.78 -9.80 2.13
CA PRO A 288 -27.10 -10.38 2.23
C PRO A 288 -27.63 -10.30 3.65
N THR A 289 -28.92 -10.04 3.77
CA THR A 289 -29.63 -10.07 5.06
C THR A 289 -29.55 -11.45 5.71
N PRO A 290 -29.73 -11.57 7.03
CA PRO A 290 -29.77 -12.87 7.69
C PRO A 290 -30.81 -13.84 7.12
N LYS A 291 -31.95 -13.31 6.63
CA LYS A 291 -33.01 -14.08 5.98
C LYS A 291 -32.54 -14.65 4.63
N GLN A 292 -31.89 -13.84 3.81
CA GLN A 292 -31.32 -14.26 2.52
C GLN A 292 -30.21 -15.30 2.71
N ARG A 293 -29.31 -15.09 3.68
CA ARG A 293 -28.24 -16.06 4.02
C ARG A 293 -28.83 -17.42 4.43
N ARG A 294 -29.87 -17.43 5.27
CA ARG A 294 -30.56 -18.67 5.69
C ARG A 294 -31.25 -19.35 4.51
N ALA A 295 -31.94 -18.59 3.65
CA ALA A 295 -32.61 -19.12 2.47
C ALA A 295 -31.58 -19.78 1.52
N ARG A 296 -30.48 -19.06 1.18
CA ARG A 296 -29.39 -19.57 0.36
C ARG A 296 -28.81 -20.88 0.92
N ARG A 297 -28.45 -20.91 2.19
CA ARG A 297 -27.92 -22.12 2.85
C ARG A 297 -28.88 -23.32 2.78
N ARG A 298 -30.21 -23.09 2.89
CA ARG A 298 -31.21 -24.17 2.75
C ARG A 298 -31.24 -24.70 1.31
N THR A 299 -31.19 -23.83 0.31
CA THR A 299 -31.17 -24.22 -1.11
C THR A 299 -29.92 -25.03 -1.42
N ILE A 300 -28.73 -24.53 -1.03
CA ILE A 300 -27.45 -25.19 -1.21
C ILE A 300 -27.46 -26.59 -0.54
N LYS A 301 -27.99 -26.69 0.68
CA LYS A 301 -28.12 -28.00 1.36
C LYS A 301 -29.03 -28.98 0.62
N ARG A 302 -30.03 -28.49 -0.11
CA ARG A 302 -30.91 -29.38 -0.94
C ARG A 302 -30.22 -29.83 -2.24
N LEU A 303 -29.33 -29.02 -2.79
CA LEU A 303 -28.54 -29.37 -3.98
C LEU A 303 -27.49 -30.47 -3.67
N GLY A 304 -27.16 -30.67 -2.41
CA GLY A 304 -26.14 -31.64 -2.01
C GLY A 304 -24.77 -31.25 -2.53
N ASP A 305 -24.04 -32.20 -3.10
CA ASP A 305 -22.67 -32.02 -3.61
C ASP A 305 -22.61 -31.51 -5.05
N THR A 306 -23.76 -31.25 -5.70
CA THR A 306 -23.80 -30.72 -7.07
C THR A 306 -23.62 -29.19 -7.06
N PRO A 307 -22.51 -28.64 -7.59
CA PRO A 307 -22.35 -27.21 -7.73
C PRO A 307 -23.40 -26.65 -8.70
N ALA A 308 -24.21 -25.71 -8.23
CA ALA A 308 -25.18 -25.03 -9.07
C ALA A 308 -25.35 -23.57 -8.60
N PRO A 309 -25.65 -22.61 -9.49
CA PRO A 309 -25.91 -21.23 -9.11
C PRO A 309 -27.07 -21.15 -8.12
N VAL A 310 -26.88 -20.38 -7.06
CA VAL A 310 -27.93 -20.06 -6.07
C VAL A 310 -27.99 -18.56 -5.91
N PRO A 311 -28.78 -17.87 -6.78
CA PRO A 311 -28.86 -16.42 -6.81
C PRO A 311 -29.35 -15.84 -5.48
N VAL A 312 -28.83 -14.65 -5.17
CA VAL A 312 -29.28 -13.81 -4.05
C VAL A 312 -29.59 -12.44 -4.63
N ASP A 313 -30.77 -11.91 -4.34
CA ASP A 313 -31.20 -10.60 -4.80
C ASP A 313 -30.35 -9.51 -4.11
N LEU A 314 -29.25 -9.14 -4.77
CA LEU A 314 -28.27 -8.13 -4.38
C LEU A 314 -27.84 -7.34 -5.61
N PRO A 315 -27.51 -6.05 -5.48
CA PRO A 315 -26.98 -5.27 -6.60
C PRO A 315 -25.70 -5.91 -7.12
N VAL A 316 -25.60 -6.09 -8.43
CA VAL A 316 -24.43 -6.66 -9.09
C VAL A 316 -23.46 -5.53 -9.43
N LEU A 317 -22.22 -5.65 -8.97
CA LEU A 317 -21.12 -4.76 -9.37
C LEU A 317 -20.56 -5.18 -10.73
N ARG A 318 -20.35 -6.49 -10.91
CA ARG A 318 -19.86 -7.12 -12.15
C ARG A 318 -20.32 -8.57 -12.19
N GLY A 319 -20.60 -9.09 -13.37
CA GLY A 319 -21.01 -10.48 -13.60
C GLY A 319 -20.20 -11.15 -14.72
N GLY A 320 -20.50 -12.42 -14.95
CA GLY A 320 -19.95 -13.19 -16.06
C GLY A 320 -18.48 -13.64 -15.85
N ILE A 321 -17.97 -13.62 -14.60
CA ILE A 321 -16.59 -13.97 -14.33
C ILE A 321 -16.42 -15.49 -14.34
N ASN A 322 -15.53 -15.98 -15.20
CA ASN A 322 -15.17 -17.39 -15.29
C ASN A 322 -13.67 -17.56 -15.03
N LEU A 323 -13.32 -18.40 -14.07
CA LEU A 323 -11.92 -18.73 -13.78
C LEU A 323 -11.77 -20.13 -13.19
N THR A 324 -10.61 -20.69 -13.37
CA THR A 324 -10.19 -21.96 -12.75
C THR A 324 -8.82 -21.77 -12.16
N LEU A 325 -8.65 -22.09 -10.88
CA LEU A 325 -7.40 -22.01 -10.15
C LEU A 325 -6.89 -23.41 -9.84
N ARG A 326 -5.61 -23.66 -10.13
CA ARG A 326 -4.95 -24.95 -9.91
C ARG A 326 -3.88 -24.85 -8.82
N ALA A 327 -3.55 -25.99 -8.21
CA ALA A 327 -2.42 -26.08 -7.29
C ALA A 327 -1.11 -25.64 -7.98
N GLY A 328 -0.31 -24.82 -7.29
CA GLY A 328 0.93 -24.29 -7.82
C GLY A 328 0.76 -23.25 -8.94
N GLU A 329 -0.46 -22.74 -9.18
CA GLU A 329 -0.74 -21.74 -10.21
C GLU A 329 -0.77 -20.33 -9.61
N HIS A 330 -0.16 -19.37 -10.33
CA HIS A 330 -0.32 -17.95 -10.06
C HIS A 330 -1.38 -17.35 -10.98
N LEU A 331 -2.34 -16.62 -10.40
CA LEU A 331 -3.38 -15.88 -11.11
C LEU A 331 -3.30 -14.39 -10.75
N SER A 332 -2.94 -13.55 -11.71
CA SER A 332 -2.97 -12.10 -11.55
C SER A 332 -4.35 -11.53 -11.91
N VAL A 333 -4.89 -10.69 -11.04
CA VAL A 333 -6.11 -9.90 -11.28
C VAL A 333 -5.71 -8.44 -11.51
N LEU A 334 -5.81 -8.01 -12.76
CA LEU A 334 -5.39 -6.70 -13.24
C LEU A 334 -6.58 -5.77 -13.46
N GLY A 335 -6.33 -4.48 -13.61
CA GLY A 335 -7.35 -3.48 -13.97
C GLY A 335 -7.24 -2.19 -13.14
N PRO A 336 -7.93 -1.11 -13.55
CA PRO A 336 -7.87 0.18 -12.88
C PRO A 336 -8.47 0.14 -11.47
N ASN A 337 -8.20 1.19 -10.68
CA ASN A 337 -8.82 1.37 -9.39
C ASN A 337 -10.34 1.49 -9.54
N GLY A 338 -11.08 0.90 -8.61
CA GLY A 338 -12.55 0.85 -8.69
C GLY A 338 -13.14 -0.25 -9.59
N ALA A 339 -12.34 -0.97 -10.40
CA ALA A 339 -12.82 -2.04 -11.28
C ALA A 339 -13.44 -3.26 -10.57
N GLY A 340 -13.31 -3.34 -9.23
CA GLY A 340 -13.87 -4.44 -8.44
C GLY A 340 -12.86 -5.55 -8.11
N LYS A 341 -11.55 -5.33 -8.30
CA LYS A 341 -10.49 -6.32 -8.04
C LYS A 341 -10.54 -6.89 -6.61
N SER A 342 -10.48 -6.04 -5.59
CA SER A 342 -10.57 -6.47 -4.18
C SER A 342 -11.93 -7.10 -3.85
N THR A 343 -13.01 -6.64 -4.50
CA THR A 343 -14.35 -7.27 -4.35
C THR A 343 -14.35 -8.69 -4.90
N LEU A 344 -13.71 -8.93 -6.05
CA LEU A 344 -13.52 -10.27 -6.60
C LEU A 344 -12.69 -11.13 -5.66
N ALA A 345 -11.55 -10.62 -5.18
CA ALA A 345 -10.68 -11.33 -4.24
C ALA A 345 -11.40 -11.76 -2.96
N LEU A 346 -12.14 -10.84 -2.33
CA LEU A 346 -12.95 -11.12 -1.14
C LEU A 346 -14.06 -12.14 -1.43
N THR A 347 -14.63 -12.13 -2.64
CA THR A 347 -15.62 -13.12 -3.06
C THR A 347 -14.96 -14.49 -3.24
N LEU A 348 -13.79 -14.56 -3.90
CA LEU A 348 -13.02 -15.80 -4.05
C LEU A 348 -12.56 -16.37 -2.70
N ALA A 349 -12.24 -15.51 -1.74
CA ALA A 349 -11.94 -15.89 -0.36
C ALA A 349 -13.17 -16.37 0.42
N GLY A 350 -14.40 -16.26 -0.13
CA GLY A 350 -15.63 -16.60 0.58
C GLY A 350 -16.07 -15.56 1.64
N LEU A 351 -15.41 -14.41 1.70
CA LEU A 351 -15.72 -13.32 2.65
C LEU A 351 -16.93 -12.50 2.17
N LEU A 352 -17.15 -12.41 0.85
CA LEU A 352 -18.35 -11.85 0.26
C LEU A 352 -19.21 -12.93 -0.41
N THR A 353 -20.52 -12.69 -0.44
CA THR A 353 -21.49 -13.60 -1.09
C THR A 353 -21.68 -13.16 -2.54
N ALA A 354 -21.52 -14.09 -3.48
CA ALA A 354 -21.84 -13.84 -4.88
C ALA A 354 -23.36 -13.64 -5.08
N PRO A 355 -23.80 -12.59 -5.78
CA PRO A 355 -25.20 -12.41 -6.17
C PRO A 355 -25.73 -13.54 -7.05
N ASP A 356 -24.93 -13.96 -8.02
CA ASP A 356 -25.24 -15.02 -8.98
C ASP A 356 -23.98 -15.76 -9.41
N GLY A 357 -24.16 -16.89 -10.10
CA GLY A 357 -23.10 -17.80 -10.49
C GLY A 357 -22.69 -18.77 -9.39
N ALA A 358 -21.65 -19.56 -9.67
CA ALA A 358 -21.13 -20.56 -8.72
C ALA A 358 -19.65 -20.29 -8.42
N LEU A 359 -19.28 -20.42 -7.15
CA LEU A 359 -17.88 -20.46 -6.68
C LEU A 359 -17.68 -21.82 -5.99
N ALA A 360 -17.10 -22.76 -6.73
CA ALA A 360 -17.04 -24.15 -6.32
C ALA A 360 -15.61 -24.59 -5.98
N ALA A 361 -15.43 -25.06 -4.75
CA ALA A 361 -14.24 -25.78 -4.33
C ALA A 361 -14.29 -27.24 -4.82
N THR A 362 -13.18 -27.73 -5.34
CA THR A 362 -13.01 -29.13 -5.72
C THR A 362 -12.78 -30.03 -4.51
N ASP A 363 -12.80 -31.33 -4.73
CA ASP A 363 -12.59 -32.31 -3.66
C ASP A 363 -11.25 -32.15 -2.97
N THR A 364 -10.20 -31.88 -3.72
CA THR A 364 -8.85 -31.62 -3.20
C THR A 364 -8.82 -30.46 -2.19
N LEU A 365 -9.48 -29.35 -2.51
CA LEU A 365 -9.54 -28.22 -1.59
C LEU A 365 -10.52 -28.46 -0.42
N ARG A 366 -11.63 -29.16 -0.66
CA ARG A 366 -12.64 -29.50 0.36
C ARG A 366 -12.10 -30.42 1.44
N ASP A 367 -11.24 -31.36 1.05
CA ASP A 367 -10.65 -32.36 1.97
C ASP A 367 -9.43 -31.82 2.73
N HIS A 368 -8.80 -30.74 2.26
CA HIS A 368 -7.66 -30.12 2.93
C HIS A 368 -8.06 -29.59 4.31
N GLY A 369 -7.24 -29.89 5.33
CA GLY A 369 -7.51 -29.44 6.71
C GLY A 369 -8.82 -29.97 7.31
N ALA A 370 -9.39 -31.03 6.75
CA ALA A 370 -10.42 -31.82 7.41
C ALA A 370 -9.77 -32.48 8.64
N GLY A 371 -9.96 -31.89 9.83
CA GLY A 371 -9.39 -32.43 11.09
C GLY A 371 -9.76 -33.89 11.33
N GLN A 372 -9.30 -34.46 12.46
CA GLN A 372 -9.56 -35.86 12.85
C GLN A 372 -11.05 -36.31 12.80
N ASN A 373 -11.98 -35.34 12.76
CA ASN A 373 -13.42 -35.61 12.61
C ASN A 373 -13.88 -35.77 11.16
N GLY A 374 -12.98 -35.71 10.17
CA GLY A 374 -13.25 -35.97 8.74
C GLY A 374 -14.32 -35.09 8.09
N GLN A 375 -14.63 -33.93 8.66
CA GLN A 375 -15.66 -33.06 8.09
C GLN A 375 -15.14 -32.33 6.86
N ARG A 376 -15.48 -32.89 5.70
CA ARG A 376 -15.30 -32.30 4.41
C ARG A 376 -16.02 -30.94 4.30
N ALA A 377 -15.38 -29.92 3.76
CA ALA A 377 -16.03 -28.65 3.51
C ALA A 377 -17.07 -28.76 2.37
N HIS A 378 -18.08 -27.90 2.38
CA HIS A 378 -19.06 -27.85 1.29
C HIS A 378 -18.40 -27.32 -0.01
N TRP A 379 -18.96 -27.65 -1.18
CA TRP A 379 -18.45 -27.14 -2.45
C TRP A 379 -18.55 -25.60 -2.55
N ASP A 380 -19.60 -24.97 -1.99
CA ASP A 380 -19.84 -23.55 -2.06
C ASP A 380 -19.03 -22.82 -0.97
N VAL A 381 -17.94 -22.18 -1.39
CA VAL A 381 -16.96 -21.53 -0.51
C VAL A 381 -17.59 -20.48 0.43
N PRO A 382 -18.51 -19.59 0.00
CA PRO A 382 -19.15 -18.65 0.92
C PRO A 382 -19.99 -19.25 2.05
N THR A 383 -20.19 -20.57 2.06
CA THR A 383 -20.90 -21.27 3.16
C THR A 383 -19.96 -21.84 4.22
N TRP A 384 -18.67 -21.77 4.02
CA TRP A 384 -17.69 -22.32 4.93
C TRP A 384 -17.71 -21.64 6.29
N THR A 385 -17.38 -22.42 7.31
CA THR A 385 -17.13 -21.90 8.65
C THR A 385 -15.77 -21.21 8.69
N PRO A 386 -15.50 -20.33 9.67
CA PRO A 386 -14.18 -19.71 9.83
C PRO A 386 -13.03 -20.73 9.90
N ALA A 387 -13.23 -21.88 10.58
CA ALA A 387 -12.21 -22.93 10.64
C ALA A 387 -11.92 -23.55 9.26
N GLN A 388 -12.96 -23.77 8.45
CA GLN A 388 -12.82 -24.30 7.10
C GLN A 388 -12.13 -23.30 6.16
N MET A 389 -12.36 -22.00 6.36
CA MET A 389 -11.68 -20.96 5.58
C MET A 389 -10.21 -20.86 5.98
N LEU A 390 -9.91 -20.71 7.26
CA LEU A 390 -8.55 -20.52 7.77
C LEU A 390 -7.57 -21.63 7.33
N SER A 391 -8.05 -22.88 7.23
CA SER A 391 -7.21 -24.00 6.81
C SER A 391 -7.01 -24.12 5.31
N ARG A 392 -7.74 -23.34 4.48
CA ARG A 392 -7.77 -23.53 3.02
C ARG A 392 -7.38 -22.29 2.23
N ILE A 393 -7.79 -21.11 2.70
CA ILE A 393 -7.59 -19.85 2.00
C ILE A 393 -7.01 -18.83 2.98
N GLY A 394 -5.79 -18.37 2.70
CA GLY A 394 -5.16 -17.22 3.34
C GLY A 394 -5.49 -15.95 2.55
N TYR A 395 -5.74 -14.85 3.24
CA TYR A 395 -5.95 -13.54 2.63
C TYR A 395 -5.03 -12.52 3.27
N VAL A 396 -4.33 -11.74 2.44
CA VAL A 396 -3.46 -10.63 2.85
C VAL A 396 -4.08 -9.34 2.32
N PHE A 397 -4.44 -8.45 3.22
CA PHE A 397 -5.05 -7.16 2.88
C PHE A 397 -4.01 -6.17 2.34
N GLN A 398 -4.49 -5.18 1.59
CA GLN A 398 -3.67 -4.10 1.06
C GLN A 398 -2.94 -3.36 2.19
N GLU A 399 -3.65 -3.03 3.28
CA GLU A 399 -3.08 -2.44 4.47
C GLU A 399 -2.78 -3.54 5.52
N PRO A 400 -1.50 -3.85 5.81
CA PRO A 400 -1.12 -4.92 6.73
C PRO A 400 -1.71 -4.77 8.13
N GLU A 401 -1.84 -3.53 8.61
CA GLU A 401 -2.28 -3.20 9.96
C GLU A 401 -3.70 -3.67 10.26
N TYR A 402 -4.56 -3.78 9.25
CA TYR A 402 -5.92 -4.30 9.42
C TYR A 402 -5.99 -5.78 9.80
N GLN A 403 -4.87 -6.51 9.67
CA GLN A 403 -4.77 -7.91 10.09
C GLN A 403 -4.31 -8.06 11.53
N PHE A 404 -3.58 -7.09 12.09
CA PHE A 404 -2.92 -7.25 13.37
C PHE A 404 -3.88 -7.08 14.55
N ILE A 405 -3.86 -8.08 15.45
CA ILE A 405 -4.77 -8.15 16.60
C ILE A 405 -3.99 -8.33 17.90
N ARG A 406 -2.72 -8.75 17.82
CA ARG A 406 -1.91 -9.13 18.97
C ARG A 406 -0.87 -8.08 19.31
N GLY A 407 -0.35 -8.19 20.56
CA GLY A 407 0.65 -7.26 21.08
C GLY A 407 2.07 -7.55 20.63
N THR A 408 2.36 -8.77 20.17
CA THR A 408 3.68 -9.17 19.69
C THR A 408 3.59 -9.92 18.36
N VAL A 409 4.68 -9.89 17.58
CA VAL A 409 4.81 -10.63 16.31
C VAL A 409 4.60 -12.13 16.53
N ARG A 410 5.18 -12.70 17.59
CA ARG A 410 5.02 -14.12 17.94
C ARG A 410 3.55 -14.48 18.14
N GLU A 411 2.84 -13.73 18.99
CA GLU A 411 1.42 -13.97 19.25
C GLU A 411 0.56 -13.83 17.99
N GLU A 412 0.94 -12.92 17.09
CA GLU A 412 0.23 -12.71 15.81
C GLU A 412 0.41 -13.92 14.89
N LEU A 413 1.62 -14.49 14.78
CA LEU A 413 1.88 -15.69 13.99
C LEU A 413 1.19 -16.93 14.57
N GLU A 414 1.12 -17.05 15.87
CA GLU A 414 0.48 -18.19 16.56
C GLU A 414 -1.06 -18.10 16.58
N LEU A 415 -1.64 -16.92 16.30
CA LEU A 415 -3.08 -16.68 16.42
C LEU A 415 -3.90 -17.61 15.52
N GLY A 416 -3.54 -17.73 14.24
CA GLY A 416 -4.23 -18.58 13.27
C GLY A 416 -4.25 -20.06 13.68
N PRO A 417 -3.08 -20.69 13.90
CA PRO A 417 -2.98 -22.08 14.38
C PRO A 417 -3.73 -22.34 15.68
N ARG A 418 -3.59 -21.47 16.68
CA ARG A 418 -4.32 -21.60 17.97
C ARG A 418 -5.83 -21.54 17.77
N ARG A 419 -6.31 -20.63 16.94
CA ARG A 419 -7.74 -20.52 16.60
C ARG A 419 -8.24 -21.74 15.84
N LEU A 420 -7.45 -22.24 14.90
CA LEU A 420 -7.80 -23.45 14.13
C LEU A 420 -7.92 -24.67 15.04
N ALA A 421 -6.96 -24.88 15.94
CA ALA A 421 -6.97 -25.95 16.93
C ALA A 421 -8.21 -25.86 17.84
N ALA A 422 -8.50 -24.66 18.36
CA ALA A 422 -9.65 -24.42 19.24
C ALA A 422 -11.00 -24.68 18.52
N LEU A 423 -11.15 -24.22 17.27
CA LEU A 423 -12.36 -24.39 16.46
C LEU A 423 -12.59 -25.87 16.08
N ASN A 424 -11.51 -26.62 15.81
CA ASN A 424 -11.55 -28.04 15.49
C ASN A 424 -11.58 -28.95 16.74
N ARG A 425 -11.41 -28.37 17.95
CA ARG A 425 -11.33 -29.10 19.23
C ARG A 425 -10.20 -30.15 19.24
N VAL A 426 -9.07 -29.79 18.63
CA VAL A 426 -7.87 -30.64 18.60
C VAL A 426 -6.87 -30.07 19.61
N PRO A 427 -6.20 -30.91 20.42
CA PRO A 427 -5.08 -30.45 21.25
C PRO A 427 -4.01 -29.80 20.39
N LEU A 428 -3.45 -28.71 20.87
CA LEU A 428 -2.33 -28.02 20.21
C LEU A 428 -1.05 -28.51 20.90
N ASP A 429 -0.09 -28.92 20.08
CA ASP A 429 1.27 -29.17 20.53
C ASP A 429 2.03 -27.85 20.55
N GLU A 430 2.37 -27.35 21.73
CA GLU A 430 3.01 -26.06 21.92
C GLU A 430 4.44 -26.05 21.38
N ASP A 431 5.17 -27.17 21.46
CA ASP A 431 6.54 -27.28 20.95
C ASP A 431 6.54 -27.29 19.42
N GLU A 432 5.60 -28.00 18.79
CA GLU A 432 5.43 -27.98 17.33
C GLU A 432 5.01 -26.60 16.84
N LEU A 433 4.09 -25.93 17.55
CA LEU A 433 3.68 -24.55 17.22
C LEU A 433 4.83 -23.58 17.29
N ALA A 434 5.63 -23.63 18.37
CA ALA A 434 6.79 -22.76 18.53
C ALA A 434 7.82 -22.99 17.41
N ALA A 435 8.14 -24.24 17.08
CA ALA A 435 9.08 -24.58 16.01
C ALA A 435 8.60 -24.07 14.64
N ARG A 436 7.31 -24.22 14.32
CA ARG A 436 6.73 -23.68 13.08
C ARG A 436 6.72 -22.17 13.03
N THR A 437 6.45 -21.52 14.17
CA THR A 437 6.47 -20.05 14.28
C THR A 437 7.88 -19.52 14.05
N ASP A 438 8.89 -20.16 14.65
CA ASP A 438 10.30 -19.77 14.50
C ASP A 438 10.81 -20.01 13.07
N ASP A 439 10.43 -21.14 12.43
CA ASP A 439 10.76 -21.41 11.02
C ASP A 439 10.14 -20.36 10.08
N LEU A 440 8.85 -20.07 10.26
CA LEU A 440 8.15 -19.07 9.44
C LEU A 440 8.72 -17.67 9.65
N ALA A 441 9.04 -17.31 10.90
CA ALA A 441 9.69 -16.04 11.21
C ALA A 441 11.10 -15.94 10.58
N ALA A 442 11.86 -17.04 10.57
CA ALA A 442 13.18 -17.07 9.95
C ALA A 442 13.09 -16.92 8.42
N ARG A 443 12.20 -17.65 7.75
CA ARG A 443 11.95 -17.56 6.30
C ARG A 443 11.58 -16.14 5.86
N LEU A 444 10.82 -15.41 6.69
CA LEU A 444 10.36 -14.04 6.42
C LEU A 444 11.22 -12.97 7.11
N ARG A 445 12.37 -13.36 7.69
CA ARG A 445 13.32 -12.44 8.36
C ARG A 445 12.67 -11.60 9.47
N LEU A 446 11.78 -12.21 10.24
CA LEU A 446 11.09 -11.61 11.39
C LEU A 446 11.60 -12.14 12.73
N ASN A 447 12.55 -13.08 12.76
CA ASN A 447 13.06 -13.76 13.94
C ASN A 447 13.59 -12.81 15.04
N HIS A 448 14.20 -11.70 14.64
CA HIS A 448 14.71 -10.68 15.56
C HIS A 448 13.62 -9.71 16.08
N LEU A 449 12.38 -9.83 15.57
CA LEU A 449 11.25 -8.97 15.88
C LEU A 449 10.12 -9.71 16.63
N LEU A 450 10.31 -10.97 17.02
CA LEU A 450 9.25 -11.81 17.58
C LEU A 450 8.60 -11.20 18.82
N ASP A 451 9.34 -10.46 19.65
CA ASP A 451 8.84 -9.78 20.84
C ASP A 451 8.40 -8.32 20.57
N ALA A 452 8.59 -7.82 19.34
CA ALA A 452 8.21 -6.46 18.97
C ALA A 452 6.68 -6.33 18.77
N ASN A 453 6.19 -5.12 18.99
CA ASN A 453 4.79 -4.81 18.69
C ASN A 453 4.60 -4.68 17.16
N PRO A 454 3.63 -5.39 16.54
CA PRO A 454 3.36 -5.33 15.10
C PRO A 454 3.19 -3.93 14.53
N PHE A 455 2.61 -3.02 15.28
CA PHE A 455 2.36 -1.64 14.84
C PHE A 455 3.62 -0.76 14.80
N THR A 456 4.69 -1.16 15.50
CA THR A 456 5.97 -0.43 15.51
C THR A 456 6.94 -0.86 14.41
N LEU A 457 6.58 -1.86 13.62
CA LEU A 457 7.38 -2.39 12.53
C LEU A 457 7.43 -1.40 11.35
N SER A 458 8.49 -1.46 10.56
CA SER A 458 8.55 -0.76 9.26
C SER A 458 7.51 -1.31 8.28
N GLY A 459 7.15 -0.56 7.25
CA GLY A 459 6.16 -0.97 6.25
C GLY A 459 6.49 -2.33 5.61
N GLY A 460 7.75 -2.58 5.25
CA GLY A 460 8.19 -3.87 4.70
C GLY A 460 8.09 -5.02 5.70
N GLU A 461 8.42 -4.78 6.99
CA GLU A 461 8.28 -5.77 8.06
C GLU A 461 6.81 -6.08 8.34
N LYS A 462 5.94 -5.06 8.38
CA LYS A 462 4.48 -5.23 8.49
C LYS A 462 3.93 -6.09 7.35
N ARG A 463 4.38 -5.85 6.12
CA ARG A 463 3.96 -6.63 4.96
C ARG A 463 4.41 -8.09 5.08
N ARG A 464 5.68 -8.34 5.47
CA ARG A 464 6.17 -9.70 5.71
C ARG A 464 5.38 -10.39 6.82
N LEU A 465 5.07 -9.69 7.90
CA LEU A 465 4.25 -10.23 8.99
C LEU A 465 2.83 -10.58 8.53
N SER A 466 2.19 -9.73 7.71
CA SER A 466 0.84 -10.02 7.22
C SER A 466 0.80 -11.27 6.32
N VAL A 467 1.83 -11.47 5.48
CA VAL A 467 1.99 -12.69 4.69
C VAL A 467 2.26 -13.90 5.60
N ALA A 468 3.16 -13.76 6.58
CA ALA A 468 3.46 -14.81 7.55
C ALA A 468 2.22 -15.26 8.33
N SER A 469 1.42 -14.32 8.83
CA SER A 469 0.18 -14.62 9.56
C SER A 469 -0.82 -15.41 8.71
N ALA A 470 -0.95 -15.08 7.41
CA ALA A 470 -1.79 -15.82 6.48
C ALA A 470 -1.25 -17.23 6.20
N LEU A 471 0.07 -17.41 6.13
CA LEU A 471 0.73 -18.71 5.91
C LEU A 471 0.79 -19.58 7.14
N ALA A 472 0.64 -19.05 8.34
CA ALA A 472 0.75 -19.79 9.61
C ALA A 472 -0.20 -20.98 9.70
N THR A 473 -1.34 -20.95 9.00
CA THR A 473 -2.32 -22.05 8.92
C THR A 473 -2.09 -23.01 7.75
N ALA A 474 -1.01 -22.81 6.95
CA ALA A 474 -0.66 -23.58 5.77
C ALA A 474 -1.82 -23.74 4.76
N PRO A 475 -2.39 -22.62 4.27
CA PRO A 475 -3.51 -22.67 3.33
C PRO A 475 -3.08 -23.22 1.96
N ARG A 476 -4.02 -23.76 1.18
CA ARG A 476 -3.81 -24.22 -0.20
C ARG A 476 -3.93 -23.10 -1.24
N ILE A 477 -4.62 -22.04 -0.87
CA ILE A 477 -4.78 -20.84 -1.69
C ILE A 477 -4.36 -19.63 -0.86
N LEU A 478 -3.49 -18.79 -1.41
CA LEU A 478 -3.10 -17.50 -0.83
C LEU A 478 -3.60 -16.38 -1.75
N ILE A 479 -4.36 -15.44 -1.21
CA ILE A 479 -4.85 -14.27 -1.93
C ILE A 479 -4.14 -13.04 -1.38
N LEU A 480 -3.49 -12.27 -2.27
CA LEU A 480 -2.69 -11.10 -1.96
C LEU A 480 -3.33 -9.87 -2.61
N ASP A 481 -3.71 -8.88 -1.81
CA ASP A 481 -4.23 -7.62 -2.33
C ASP A 481 -3.12 -6.58 -2.35
N GLU A 482 -2.69 -6.17 -3.56
CA GLU A 482 -1.58 -5.25 -3.84
C GLU A 482 -0.28 -5.58 -3.07
N PRO A 483 0.29 -6.78 -3.25
CA PRO A 483 1.39 -7.28 -2.40
C PRO A 483 2.70 -6.49 -2.51
N THR A 484 2.98 -5.89 -3.67
CA THR A 484 4.23 -5.15 -3.95
C THR A 484 4.10 -3.64 -3.72
N PHE A 485 2.93 -3.21 -3.29
CA PHE A 485 2.60 -1.81 -3.15
C PHE A 485 3.45 -1.12 -2.07
N GLY A 486 4.07 0.02 -2.40
CA GLY A 486 4.94 0.76 -1.49
C GLY A 486 6.23 0.04 -1.07
N GLN A 487 6.65 -1.02 -1.79
CA GLN A 487 7.84 -1.79 -1.45
C GLN A 487 9.09 -1.22 -2.14
N ASP A 488 10.19 -1.20 -1.41
CA ASP A 488 11.52 -1.03 -2.00
C ASP A 488 11.90 -2.24 -2.87
N ALA A 489 12.88 -2.08 -3.76
CA ALA A 489 13.27 -3.10 -4.72
C ALA A 489 13.75 -4.41 -4.07
N ARG A 490 14.38 -4.32 -2.90
CA ARG A 490 14.87 -5.49 -2.15
C ARG A 490 13.72 -6.28 -1.53
N THR A 491 12.80 -5.60 -0.85
CA THR A 491 11.62 -6.21 -0.24
C THR A 491 10.71 -6.83 -1.30
N TRP A 492 10.59 -6.16 -2.46
CA TRP A 492 9.89 -6.70 -3.62
C TRP A 492 10.51 -8.02 -4.11
N ALA A 493 11.84 -8.08 -4.27
CA ALA A 493 12.53 -9.29 -4.70
C ALA A 493 12.33 -10.45 -3.71
N GLU A 494 12.47 -10.17 -2.41
CA GLU A 494 12.25 -11.15 -1.34
C GLU A 494 10.82 -11.71 -1.35
N LEU A 495 9.83 -10.87 -1.61
CA LEU A 495 8.43 -11.29 -1.73
C LEU A 495 8.20 -12.17 -2.96
N VAL A 496 8.77 -11.81 -4.11
CA VAL A 496 8.70 -12.61 -5.34
C VAL A 496 9.30 -13.99 -5.12
N ASP A 497 10.46 -14.08 -4.47
CA ASP A 497 11.11 -15.36 -4.16
C ASP A 497 10.25 -16.23 -3.25
N LEU A 498 9.70 -15.66 -2.18
CA LEU A 498 8.78 -16.35 -1.28
C LEU A 498 7.58 -16.92 -2.05
N ILE A 499 6.97 -16.12 -2.92
CA ILE A 499 5.79 -16.58 -3.67
C ILE A 499 6.18 -17.70 -4.66
N ARG A 500 7.34 -17.63 -5.29
CA ARG A 500 7.84 -18.72 -6.14
C ARG A 500 8.04 -20.02 -5.37
N GLU A 501 8.60 -19.96 -4.16
CA GLU A 501 8.70 -21.12 -3.27
C GLU A 501 7.32 -21.71 -2.95
N LEU A 502 6.34 -20.88 -2.60
CA LEU A 502 4.97 -21.33 -2.32
C LEU A 502 4.30 -21.98 -3.53
N LEU A 503 4.49 -21.42 -4.72
CA LEU A 503 3.99 -22.00 -5.98
C LEU A 503 4.62 -23.36 -6.24
N ALA A 504 5.93 -23.50 -6.02
CA ALA A 504 6.66 -24.77 -6.18
C ALA A 504 6.19 -25.83 -5.17
N ASP A 505 5.83 -25.41 -3.94
CA ASP A 505 5.25 -26.26 -2.90
C ASP A 505 3.78 -26.64 -3.17
N GLY A 506 3.21 -26.14 -4.28
CA GLY A 506 1.84 -26.44 -4.70
C GLY A 506 0.77 -25.54 -4.10
N THR A 507 1.12 -24.46 -3.41
CA THR A 507 0.17 -23.41 -3.00
C THR A 507 -0.26 -22.61 -4.21
N ALA A 508 -1.55 -22.43 -4.43
CA ALA A 508 -2.05 -21.52 -5.47
C ALA A 508 -2.05 -20.09 -4.96
N VAL A 509 -1.65 -19.14 -5.80
CA VAL A 509 -1.58 -17.72 -5.42
C VAL A 509 -2.45 -16.89 -6.35
N ILE A 510 -3.31 -16.06 -5.78
CA ILE A 510 -4.06 -15.02 -6.50
C ILE A 510 -3.50 -13.67 -6.06
N SER A 511 -3.03 -12.86 -7.00
CA SER A 511 -2.53 -11.52 -6.71
C SER A 511 -3.38 -10.46 -7.40
N ILE A 512 -3.96 -9.55 -6.63
CA ILE A 512 -4.52 -8.31 -7.17
C ILE A 512 -3.37 -7.35 -7.27
N THR A 513 -3.04 -6.87 -8.47
CA THR A 513 -1.92 -5.95 -8.66
C THR A 513 -2.06 -5.17 -9.95
N HIS A 514 -1.32 -4.08 -10.05
CA HIS A 514 -1.05 -3.34 -11.28
C HIS A 514 0.45 -3.34 -11.62
N ASP A 515 1.25 -4.12 -10.89
CA ASP A 515 2.69 -4.27 -11.07
C ASP A 515 2.97 -5.31 -12.17
N GLU A 516 3.33 -4.81 -13.36
CA GLU A 516 3.63 -5.64 -14.53
C GLU A 516 4.91 -6.45 -14.33
N ASP A 517 5.93 -5.88 -13.67
CA ASP A 517 7.19 -6.55 -13.38
C ASP A 517 6.99 -7.75 -12.44
N TYR A 518 6.13 -7.57 -11.43
CA TYR A 518 5.73 -8.65 -10.52
C TYR A 518 5.00 -9.77 -11.25
N THR A 519 4.05 -9.42 -12.11
CA THR A 519 3.30 -10.38 -12.91
C THR A 519 4.22 -11.13 -13.87
N ALA A 520 5.14 -10.43 -14.53
CA ALA A 520 6.13 -11.04 -15.42
C ALA A 520 7.12 -11.95 -14.67
N ALA A 521 7.54 -11.54 -13.47
CA ALA A 521 8.46 -12.32 -12.64
C ALA A 521 7.86 -13.64 -12.16
N LEU A 522 6.58 -13.67 -11.80
CA LEU A 522 5.90 -14.88 -11.33
C LEU A 522 5.34 -15.73 -12.46
N GLY A 523 5.03 -15.12 -13.61
CA GLY A 523 4.33 -15.79 -14.70
C GLY A 523 2.90 -16.19 -14.32
N GLY A 524 2.35 -17.20 -15.01
CA GLY A 524 1.01 -17.71 -14.75
C GLY A 524 -0.06 -17.07 -15.62
N LYS A 525 -1.31 -17.07 -15.15
CA LYS A 525 -2.46 -16.51 -15.86
C LYS A 525 -2.81 -15.12 -15.37
N SER A 526 -3.40 -14.32 -16.23
CA SER A 526 -3.95 -13.02 -15.86
C SER A 526 -5.40 -12.88 -16.30
N ILE A 527 -6.19 -12.18 -15.49
CA ILE A 527 -7.52 -11.69 -15.87
C ILE A 527 -7.54 -10.18 -15.67
N THR A 528 -8.03 -9.45 -16.66
CA THR A 528 -8.15 -8.00 -16.58
C THR A 528 -9.61 -7.61 -16.37
N LEU A 529 -9.88 -6.86 -15.31
CA LEU A 529 -11.17 -6.25 -15.06
C LEU A 529 -11.17 -4.84 -15.67
N GLU A 530 -12.03 -4.59 -16.64
CA GLU A 530 -12.19 -3.26 -17.24
C GLU A 530 -12.77 -2.26 -16.21
N ALA A 531 -12.63 -0.96 -16.46
CA ALA A 531 -13.31 0.05 -15.67
C ALA A 531 -14.82 -0.20 -15.61
N LEU A 532 -15.45 0.08 -14.47
CA LEU A 532 -16.90 0.07 -14.38
C LEU A 532 -17.42 1.30 -15.15
N GLU A 533 -18.34 1.08 -16.09
CA GLU A 533 -19.05 2.20 -16.70
C GLU A 533 -19.77 2.99 -15.60
N ALA A 534 -19.61 4.31 -15.59
CA ALA A 534 -20.35 5.17 -14.70
C ALA A 534 -21.85 4.98 -15.01
N SER A 535 -22.57 4.31 -14.11
CA SER A 535 -24.03 4.24 -14.23
C SER A 535 -24.55 5.66 -14.12
N GLU A 536 -25.15 6.17 -15.19
CA GLU A 536 -25.90 7.42 -15.14
C GLU A 536 -26.88 7.35 -13.96
N PRO A 537 -26.99 8.41 -13.13
CA PRO A 537 -27.95 8.44 -12.05
C PRO A 537 -29.34 8.22 -12.65
N GLN A 538 -30.00 7.11 -12.33
CA GLN A 538 -31.39 6.89 -12.68
C GLN A 538 -32.18 8.04 -12.03
N THR A 539 -32.57 9.00 -12.85
CA THR A 539 -33.57 10.00 -12.49
C THR A 539 -34.85 9.23 -12.15
N THR A 540 -35.11 9.08 -10.86
CA THR A 540 -36.41 8.66 -10.36
C THR A 540 -37.42 9.72 -10.79
N ASN A 541 -38.08 9.47 -11.92
CA ASN A 541 -39.27 10.20 -12.29
C ASN A 541 -40.28 10.05 -11.16
N GLY A 542 -40.38 11.10 -10.36
CA GLY A 542 -41.49 11.27 -9.43
C GLY A 542 -42.81 11.23 -10.24
N LYS A 543 -43.61 10.20 -10.02
CA LYS A 543 -45.00 10.25 -10.39
C LYS A 543 -45.67 11.29 -9.50
N GLU A 544 -45.89 12.46 -10.03
CA GLU A 544 -47.02 13.29 -9.63
C GLU A 544 -48.30 12.46 -9.77
N ASN A 545 -48.97 12.22 -8.67
CA ASN A 545 -50.39 11.87 -8.68
C ASN A 545 -51.16 12.95 -7.93
N ALA A 546 -52.11 13.52 -8.66
CA ALA A 546 -53.13 14.46 -8.22
C ALA A 546 -54.00 13.95 -7.08
#